data_1e77e0f55609ead0351cfadc529039b7
#
_entry.id   1e77e0f55609ead0351cfadc529039b7
#
_cell.length_a   1.000
_cell.length_b   1.000
_cell.length_c   1.000
_cell.angle_alpha   90.00
_cell.angle_beta   90.00
_cell.angle_gamma   90.00
#
_symmetry.space_group_name_H-M   'P 1'
#
loop_
_entity.id
_entity.type
_entity.pdbx_description
1 polymer ?
#
loop_
_entity_poly.entity_id
_entity_poly.type
_entity_poly.pdbx_seq_one_letter_code
_entity_poly.pdbx_strand_id
1 'polypeptide(L)'
;TLDKASKLLTGMTGAEIENVLNEAVYVSIRDKRNGIIRLSDIDEATMQTITAGVKKEHSSKRDEQIVAYHEAGHTLVSLLNKIKVSKVSIIPYSSGMGGVTMRDTDDDNDNKLKLKSDFIKDIEILLAGKVAEELIFGEHTQGCSNDIEKATQLVYAMVTEYGFLDDNLMNERVLIENGLKESLEASVITDCNKLLTAINKSVTTKIKENIEVLKTISKELLEHKTLVSPTLEDFTWLVI
;
A
#
# COMPACT_ATOMS: atom_id res chain seq x y z
N THR A 1 -4.69 -24.96 -8.34
CA THR A 1 -4.29 -25.35 -9.62
C THR A 1 -4.26 -24.16 -10.54
N LEU A 2 -4.53 -24.20 -11.83
CA LEU A 2 -4.35 -23.07 -12.76
C LEU A 2 -5.12 -21.82 -12.34
N ASP A 3 -6.37 -21.94 -11.88
CA ASP A 3 -7.18 -20.81 -11.42
C ASP A 3 -6.56 -20.05 -10.23
N LYS A 4 -5.84 -20.76 -9.34
CA LYS A 4 -5.13 -20.09 -8.24
C LYS A 4 -3.85 -19.41 -8.72
N ALA A 5 -3.18 -19.99 -9.69
CA ALA A 5 -1.99 -19.39 -10.29
C ALA A 5 -2.35 -18.14 -11.11
N SER A 6 -3.45 -18.18 -11.89
CA SER A 6 -3.90 -17.01 -12.66
C SER A 6 -4.23 -15.81 -11.77
N LYS A 7 -4.83 -16.05 -10.60
CA LYS A 7 -5.11 -14.97 -9.63
C LYS A 7 -3.85 -14.28 -9.09
N LEU A 8 -2.75 -15.03 -8.93
CA LEU A 8 -1.47 -14.44 -8.51
C LEU A 8 -0.83 -13.57 -9.60
N LEU A 9 -1.22 -13.78 -10.85
CA LEU A 9 -0.66 -13.13 -12.03
C LEU A 9 -1.59 -12.05 -12.61
N THR A 10 -2.72 -11.76 -11.96
CA THR A 10 -3.68 -10.75 -12.39
C THR A 10 -3.01 -9.38 -12.50
N GLY A 11 -3.31 -8.64 -13.57
CA GLY A 11 -2.75 -7.32 -13.85
C GLY A 11 -1.33 -7.32 -14.44
N MET A 12 -0.71 -8.49 -14.62
CA MET A 12 0.61 -8.59 -15.22
C MET A 12 0.54 -8.68 -16.75
N THR A 13 1.51 -8.06 -17.42
CA THR A 13 1.72 -8.21 -18.85
C THR A 13 2.24 -9.62 -19.19
N GLY A 14 2.09 -10.06 -20.45
CA GLY A 14 2.62 -11.35 -20.89
C GLY A 14 4.12 -11.54 -20.64
N ALA A 15 4.90 -10.47 -20.77
CA ALA A 15 6.36 -10.51 -20.50
C ALA A 15 6.67 -10.67 -19.01
N GLU A 16 5.88 -10.02 -18.13
CA GLU A 16 6.01 -10.20 -16.67
C GLU A 16 5.63 -11.60 -16.25
N ILE A 17 4.55 -12.16 -16.82
CA ILE A 17 4.13 -13.54 -16.57
C ILE A 17 5.22 -14.53 -16.97
N GLU A 18 5.83 -14.36 -18.15
CA GLU A 18 6.94 -15.20 -18.61
C GLU A 18 8.12 -15.12 -17.63
N ASN A 19 8.47 -13.93 -17.18
CA ASN A 19 9.53 -13.72 -16.20
C ASN A 19 9.22 -14.42 -14.87
N VAL A 20 8.00 -14.26 -14.34
CA VAL A 20 7.56 -14.93 -13.11
C VAL A 20 7.65 -16.45 -13.23
N LEU A 21 7.21 -17.01 -14.35
CA LEU A 21 7.27 -18.47 -14.55
C LEU A 21 8.71 -18.98 -14.64
N ASN A 22 9.61 -18.25 -15.30
CA ASN A 22 11.02 -18.57 -15.34
C ASN A 22 11.65 -18.50 -13.94
N GLU A 23 11.37 -17.45 -13.16
CA GLU A 23 11.84 -17.34 -11.77
C GLU A 23 11.28 -18.46 -10.89
N ALA A 24 10.02 -18.86 -11.06
CA ALA A 24 9.43 -19.99 -10.33
C ALA A 24 10.16 -21.32 -10.61
N VAL A 25 10.67 -21.52 -11.84
CA VAL A 25 11.54 -22.66 -12.16
C VAL A 25 12.84 -22.58 -11.35
N TYR A 26 13.48 -21.42 -11.28
CA TYR A 26 14.70 -21.24 -10.48
C TYR A 26 14.46 -21.50 -8.99
N VAL A 27 13.35 -21.02 -8.43
CA VAL A 27 12.93 -21.32 -7.04
C VAL A 27 12.82 -22.84 -6.84
N SER A 28 12.16 -23.55 -7.76
CA SER A 28 12.00 -25.01 -7.72
C SER A 28 13.34 -25.77 -7.77
N ILE A 29 14.28 -25.29 -8.61
CA ILE A 29 15.62 -25.90 -8.74
C ILE A 29 16.43 -25.65 -7.46
N ARG A 30 16.42 -24.41 -6.94
CA ARG A 30 17.07 -24.05 -5.67
C ARG A 30 16.63 -24.96 -4.53
N ASP A 31 15.33 -25.29 -4.48
CA ASP A 31 14.74 -26.17 -3.48
C ASP A 31 14.87 -27.67 -3.84
N LYS A 32 15.74 -28.01 -4.80
CA LYS A 32 16.05 -29.40 -5.25
C LYS A 32 14.82 -30.19 -5.74
N ARG A 33 13.84 -29.50 -6.35
CA ARG A 33 12.61 -30.11 -6.86
C ARG A 33 12.63 -30.33 -8.39
N ASN A 34 13.81 -30.21 -9.03
CA ASN A 34 14.05 -30.50 -10.45
C ASN A 34 13.07 -29.82 -11.42
N GLY A 35 12.69 -28.56 -11.14
CA GLY A 35 11.79 -27.78 -12.00
C GLY A 35 10.30 -28.10 -11.81
N ILE A 36 9.93 -28.90 -10.81
CA ILE A 36 8.51 -29.09 -10.43
C ILE A 36 8.03 -27.83 -9.69
N ILE A 37 7.26 -27.00 -10.40
CA ILE A 37 6.74 -25.74 -9.89
C ILE A 37 5.51 -25.96 -9.00
N ARG A 38 5.51 -25.36 -7.82
CA ARG A 38 4.37 -25.29 -6.90
C ARG A 38 3.75 -23.89 -6.95
N LEU A 39 2.54 -23.76 -6.43
CA LEU A 39 1.88 -22.45 -6.33
C LEU A 39 2.69 -21.47 -5.47
N SER A 40 3.35 -21.96 -4.40
CA SER A 40 4.25 -21.16 -3.57
C SER A 40 5.45 -20.59 -4.34
N ASP A 41 5.92 -21.26 -5.37
CA ASP A 41 7.06 -20.82 -6.17
C ASP A 41 6.63 -19.68 -7.10
N ILE A 42 5.42 -19.80 -7.67
CA ILE A 42 4.80 -18.72 -8.46
C ILE A 42 4.56 -17.51 -7.56
N ASP A 43 4.03 -17.70 -6.36
CA ASP A 43 3.81 -16.62 -5.39
C ASP A 43 5.11 -15.91 -5.00
N GLU A 44 6.18 -16.68 -4.74
CA GLU A 44 7.49 -16.14 -4.45
C GLU A 44 8.08 -15.36 -5.64
N ALA A 45 8.02 -15.95 -6.82
CA ALA A 45 8.51 -15.32 -8.06
C ALA A 45 7.71 -14.04 -8.41
N THR A 46 6.38 -14.07 -8.22
CA THR A 46 5.53 -12.89 -8.37
C THR A 46 5.97 -11.77 -7.45
N MET A 47 6.20 -12.09 -6.17
CA MET A 47 6.67 -11.10 -5.21
C MET A 47 8.05 -10.56 -5.56
N GLN A 48 8.99 -11.39 -6.02
CA GLN A 48 10.31 -10.94 -6.47
C GLN A 48 10.22 -10.01 -7.68
N THR A 49 9.32 -10.29 -8.61
CA THR A 49 9.09 -9.45 -9.80
C THR A 49 8.49 -8.10 -9.40
N ILE A 50 7.43 -8.08 -8.57
CA ILE A 50 6.76 -6.85 -8.13
C ILE A 50 7.69 -5.98 -7.28
N THR A 51 8.47 -6.60 -6.39
CA THR A 51 9.37 -5.87 -5.49
C THR A 51 10.73 -5.57 -6.12
N ALA A 52 11.00 -6.07 -7.32
CA ALA A 52 12.29 -5.98 -8.01
C ALA A 52 13.48 -6.42 -7.11
N GLY A 53 13.28 -7.45 -6.28
CA GLY A 53 14.30 -7.88 -5.34
C GLY A 53 14.13 -9.29 -4.80
N VAL A 54 15.21 -9.84 -4.27
CA VAL A 54 15.20 -11.13 -3.56
C VAL A 54 14.89 -10.94 -2.08
N LYS A 55 14.29 -11.93 -1.46
CA LYS A 55 13.98 -11.93 -0.02
C LYS A 55 15.24 -11.73 0.81
N LYS A 56 15.12 -10.96 1.87
CA LYS A 56 16.14 -10.74 2.90
C LYS A 56 15.56 -11.03 4.29
N GLU A 57 16.41 -10.93 5.30
CA GLU A 57 16.00 -10.86 6.70
C GLU A 57 15.97 -9.40 7.15
N HIS A 58 15.13 -9.08 8.12
CA HIS A 58 15.15 -7.77 8.75
C HIS A 58 16.49 -7.54 9.48
N SER A 59 16.96 -6.29 9.50
CA SER A 59 18.20 -5.90 10.16
C SER A 59 18.13 -6.13 11.66
N SER A 60 16.93 -6.00 12.26
CA SER A 60 16.68 -6.22 13.68
C SER A 60 15.22 -6.61 13.94
N LYS A 61 14.97 -7.16 15.14
CA LYS A 61 13.60 -7.41 15.62
C LYS A 61 12.78 -6.11 15.75
N ARG A 62 13.45 -4.99 16.06
CA ARG A 62 12.79 -3.67 16.11
C ARG A 62 12.30 -3.25 14.73
N ASP A 63 13.14 -3.40 13.70
CA ASP A 63 12.76 -3.05 12.32
C ASP A 63 11.59 -3.91 11.86
N GLU A 64 11.63 -5.21 12.19
CA GLU A 64 10.54 -6.12 11.87
C GLU A 64 9.21 -5.70 12.54
N GLN A 65 9.25 -5.27 13.80
CA GLN A 65 8.07 -4.76 14.50
C GLN A 65 7.55 -3.46 13.86
N ILE A 66 8.44 -2.53 13.51
CA ILE A 66 8.06 -1.28 12.86
C ILE A 66 7.35 -1.58 11.53
N VAL A 67 7.94 -2.43 10.69
CA VAL A 67 7.33 -2.82 9.42
C VAL A 67 5.98 -3.52 9.63
N ALA A 68 5.86 -4.37 10.65
CA ALA A 68 4.60 -5.05 10.95
C ALA A 68 3.47 -4.07 11.32
N TYR A 69 3.75 -3.04 12.10
CA TYR A 69 2.77 -2.00 12.41
C TYR A 69 2.47 -1.09 11.22
N HIS A 70 3.47 -0.79 10.40
CA HIS A 70 3.32 -0.03 9.17
C HIS A 70 2.34 -0.72 8.21
N GLU A 71 2.59 -1.98 7.87
CA GLU A 71 1.74 -2.77 6.98
C GLU A 71 0.35 -3.06 7.61
N ALA A 72 0.30 -3.23 8.94
CA ALA A 72 -0.96 -3.34 9.66
C ALA A 72 -1.80 -2.06 9.53
N GLY A 73 -1.17 -0.89 9.51
CA GLY A 73 -1.83 0.39 9.27
C GLY A 73 -2.49 0.44 7.89
N HIS A 74 -1.74 0.14 6.84
CA HIS A 74 -2.26 0.07 5.47
C HIS A 74 -3.42 -0.93 5.35
N THR A 75 -3.25 -2.11 5.95
CA THR A 75 -4.26 -3.17 5.94
C THR A 75 -5.54 -2.70 6.64
N LEU A 76 -5.44 -2.21 7.86
CA LEU A 76 -6.59 -1.77 8.66
C LEU A 76 -7.40 -0.69 7.93
N VAL A 77 -6.74 0.37 7.44
CA VAL A 77 -7.42 1.47 6.77
C VAL A 77 -8.01 1.04 5.43
N SER A 78 -7.37 0.12 4.70
CA SER A 78 -7.95 -0.47 3.49
C SER A 78 -9.26 -1.19 3.81
N LEU A 79 -9.27 -2.05 4.83
CA LEU A 79 -10.44 -2.82 5.24
C LEU A 79 -11.56 -1.92 5.77
N LEU A 80 -11.24 -0.89 6.56
CA LEU A 80 -12.21 0.11 7.04
C LEU A 80 -12.85 0.89 5.87
N ASN A 81 -12.08 1.15 4.81
CA ASN A 81 -12.56 1.78 3.59
C ASN A 81 -13.26 0.79 2.62
N LYS A 82 -13.48 -0.46 3.05
CA LYS A 82 -14.10 -1.54 2.26
C LYS A 82 -13.31 -1.88 0.99
N ILE A 83 -12.02 -1.68 1.01
CA ILE A 83 -11.10 -2.08 -0.06
C ILE A 83 -10.51 -3.43 0.33
N LYS A 84 -10.67 -4.41 -0.55
CA LYS A 84 -10.14 -5.76 -0.32
C LYS A 84 -8.62 -5.75 -0.38
N VAL A 85 -8.01 -6.49 0.54
CA VAL A 85 -6.58 -6.73 0.57
C VAL A 85 -6.32 -8.16 0.14
N SER A 86 -5.58 -8.36 -0.94
CA SER A 86 -5.24 -9.70 -1.43
C SER A 86 -4.11 -10.34 -0.63
N LYS A 87 -3.13 -9.52 -0.23
CA LYS A 87 -1.95 -10.01 0.48
C LYS A 87 -1.27 -8.89 1.27
N VAL A 88 -0.79 -9.24 2.45
CA VAL A 88 0.10 -8.39 3.25
C VAL A 88 1.33 -9.19 3.61
N SER A 89 2.51 -8.63 3.45
CA SER A 89 3.77 -9.29 3.80
C SER A 89 4.74 -8.30 4.45
N ILE A 90 5.42 -8.76 5.49
CA ILE A 90 6.49 -8.03 6.16
C ILE A 90 7.87 -8.59 5.80
N ILE A 91 7.96 -9.41 4.78
CA ILE A 91 9.24 -9.96 4.31
C ILE A 91 9.97 -8.85 3.54
N PRO A 92 11.18 -8.45 3.95
CA PRO A 92 11.93 -7.42 3.27
C PRO A 92 12.57 -7.95 1.98
N TYR A 93 12.74 -7.06 0.99
CA TYR A 93 13.37 -7.37 -0.29
C TYR A 93 14.63 -6.53 -0.51
N SER A 94 15.52 -7.02 -1.39
CA SER A 94 16.79 -6.35 -1.68
C SER A 94 16.66 -4.99 -2.36
N SER A 95 15.49 -4.68 -2.92
CA SER A 95 15.12 -3.37 -3.45
C SER A 95 14.99 -2.26 -2.40
N GLY A 96 15.07 -2.62 -1.10
CA GLY A 96 14.84 -1.69 0.01
C GLY A 96 13.40 -1.67 0.53
N MET A 97 12.50 -2.45 -0.08
CA MET A 97 11.12 -2.60 0.39
C MET A 97 11.10 -3.47 1.65
N GLY A 98 10.61 -2.94 2.75
CA GLY A 98 10.56 -3.63 4.05
C GLY A 98 9.36 -4.56 4.19
N GLY A 99 8.24 -4.19 3.56
CA GLY A 99 6.99 -4.94 3.52
C GLY A 99 6.15 -4.51 2.32
N VAL A 100 4.97 -5.09 2.17
CA VAL A 100 4.02 -4.74 1.11
C VAL A 100 2.59 -5.11 1.49
N THR A 101 1.66 -4.20 1.26
CA THR A 101 0.22 -4.44 1.30
C THR A 101 -0.34 -4.36 -0.11
N MET A 102 -0.79 -5.50 -0.64
CA MET A 102 -1.40 -5.61 -1.97
C MET A 102 -2.92 -5.56 -1.84
N ARG A 103 -3.54 -4.71 -2.64
CA ARG A 103 -5.00 -4.58 -2.74
C ARG A 103 -5.49 -5.35 -3.96
N ASP A 104 -6.70 -5.93 -3.87
CA ASP A 104 -7.36 -6.44 -5.06
C ASP A 104 -7.69 -5.24 -5.96
N THR A 105 -7.09 -5.22 -7.14
CA THR A 105 -7.60 -4.44 -8.25
C THR A 105 -8.70 -5.30 -8.87
N ASP A 106 -9.98 -4.98 -8.61
CA ASP A 106 -11.04 -5.59 -9.40
C ASP A 106 -10.74 -5.25 -10.86
N ASP A 107 -10.59 -6.28 -11.72
CA ASP A 107 -10.23 -6.15 -13.15
C ASP A 107 -11.13 -5.17 -13.93
N ASP A 108 -12.30 -4.86 -13.39
CA ASP A 108 -13.24 -3.86 -13.92
C ASP A 108 -12.89 -2.40 -13.56
N ASN A 109 -11.88 -2.15 -12.71
CA ASN A 109 -11.64 -0.81 -12.15
C ASN A 109 -10.64 0.05 -12.92
N ASP A 110 -9.79 -0.52 -13.76
CA ASP A 110 -8.76 0.25 -14.49
C ASP A 110 -9.35 1.29 -15.47
N ASN A 111 -10.62 1.13 -15.86
CA ASN A 111 -11.33 2.07 -16.74
C ASN A 111 -12.48 2.82 -16.04
N LYS A 112 -12.65 2.68 -14.71
CA LYS A 112 -13.69 3.41 -14.00
C LYS A 112 -13.24 4.83 -13.66
N LEU A 113 -14.13 5.80 -13.89
CA LEU A 113 -13.91 7.16 -13.40
C LEU A 113 -13.86 7.15 -11.86
N LYS A 114 -12.77 7.65 -11.29
CA LYS A 114 -12.61 7.79 -9.85
C LYS A 114 -13.29 9.06 -9.34
N LEU A 115 -14.03 8.93 -8.25
CA LEU A 115 -14.64 10.05 -7.54
C LEU A 115 -13.63 10.69 -6.58
N LYS A 116 -13.86 11.94 -6.17
CA LYS A 116 -13.10 12.62 -5.10
C LYS A 116 -12.93 11.73 -3.85
N SER A 117 -14.00 11.01 -3.47
CA SER A 117 -13.97 10.09 -2.32
C SER A 117 -13.02 8.92 -2.49
N ASP A 118 -12.77 8.46 -3.70
CA ASP A 118 -11.87 7.34 -3.96
C ASP A 118 -10.40 7.79 -3.85
N PHE A 119 -10.09 9.00 -4.33
CA PHE A 119 -8.78 9.62 -4.10
C PHE A 119 -8.50 9.84 -2.61
N ILE A 120 -9.50 10.29 -1.84
CA ILE A 120 -9.35 10.46 -0.38
C ILE A 120 -9.04 9.13 0.28
N LYS A 121 -9.75 8.03 -0.08
CA LYS A 121 -9.46 6.69 0.45
C LYS A 121 -8.04 6.22 0.10
N ASP A 122 -7.59 6.45 -1.14
CA ASP A 122 -6.23 6.10 -1.56
C ASP A 122 -5.20 6.84 -0.71
N ILE A 123 -5.39 8.15 -0.47
CA ILE A 123 -4.49 8.95 0.37
C ILE A 123 -4.55 8.52 1.84
N GLU A 124 -5.74 8.19 2.37
CA GLU A 124 -5.89 7.66 3.73
C GLU A 124 -5.06 6.39 3.93
N ILE A 125 -5.11 5.48 2.95
CA ILE A 125 -4.32 4.24 2.99
C ILE A 125 -2.83 4.54 2.94
N LEU A 126 -2.38 5.43 2.06
CA LEU A 126 -0.97 5.83 1.97
C LEU A 126 -0.44 6.43 3.27
N LEU A 127 -1.24 7.23 3.98
CA LEU A 127 -0.82 7.83 5.25
C LEU A 127 -0.92 6.86 6.45
N ALA A 128 -1.61 5.73 6.28
CA ALA A 128 -1.92 4.84 7.39
C ALA A 128 -0.70 4.18 8.03
N GLY A 129 0.30 3.78 7.24
CA GLY A 129 1.56 3.23 7.75
C GLY A 129 2.28 4.22 8.66
N LYS A 130 2.45 5.46 8.19
CA LYS A 130 3.04 6.55 8.97
C LYS A 130 2.29 6.79 10.29
N VAL A 131 0.96 6.88 10.23
CA VAL A 131 0.14 7.14 11.42
C VAL A 131 0.20 5.97 12.40
N ALA A 132 0.23 4.74 11.92
CA ALA A 132 0.40 3.56 12.78
C ALA A 132 1.75 3.60 13.52
N GLU A 133 2.84 3.91 12.84
CA GLU A 133 4.15 4.10 13.48
C GLU A 133 4.11 5.20 14.54
N GLU A 134 3.58 6.37 14.24
CA GLU A 134 3.48 7.50 15.18
C GLU A 134 2.65 7.17 16.43
N LEU A 135 1.55 6.43 16.28
CA LEU A 135 0.70 6.06 17.41
C LEU A 135 1.32 5.00 18.32
N ILE A 136 2.14 4.11 17.78
CA ILE A 136 2.73 3.00 18.54
C ILE A 136 4.13 3.36 19.08
N PHE A 137 4.95 4.04 18.27
CA PHE A 137 6.35 4.32 18.63
C PHE A 137 6.61 5.79 19.00
N GLY A 138 5.62 6.68 18.81
CA GLY A 138 5.75 8.12 19.08
C GLY A 138 6.37 8.90 17.93
N GLU A 139 6.93 8.24 16.93
CA GLU A 139 7.56 8.82 15.75
C GLU A 139 7.44 7.87 14.55
N HIS A 140 7.60 8.38 13.34
CA HIS A 140 7.65 7.54 12.13
C HIS A 140 9.07 7.45 11.57
N THR A 141 9.31 6.42 10.77
CA THR A 141 10.61 6.17 10.14
C THR A 141 10.69 6.76 8.73
N GLN A 142 11.91 6.78 8.18
CA GLN A 142 12.13 7.12 6.77
C GLN A 142 11.44 6.16 5.79
N GLY A 143 11.02 4.98 6.23
CA GLY A 143 10.28 4.01 5.41
C GLY A 143 8.98 4.58 4.84
N CYS A 144 8.38 5.56 5.53
CA CYS A 144 7.16 6.24 5.08
C CYS A 144 7.36 7.19 3.88
N SER A 145 8.61 7.44 3.43
CA SER A 145 8.89 8.47 2.42
C SER A 145 8.15 8.26 1.10
N ASN A 146 8.12 7.03 0.59
CA ASN A 146 7.45 6.69 -0.66
C ASN A 146 5.92 6.89 -0.58
N ASP A 147 5.31 6.56 0.55
CA ASP A 147 3.87 6.73 0.75
C ASP A 147 3.50 8.22 0.89
N ILE A 148 4.33 8.98 1.59
CA ILE A 148 4.16 10.44 1.70
C ILE A 148 4.32 11.09 0.33
N GLU A 149 5.29 10.67 -0.48
CA GLU A 149 5.48 11.16 -1.84
C GLU A 149 4.24 10.90 -2.70
N LYS A 150 3.74 9.66 -2.74
CA LYS A 150 2.53 9.29 -3.48
C LYS A 150 1.30 10.05 -2.99
N ALA A 151 1.13 10.18 -1.67
CA ALA A 151 0.03 10.95 -1.09
C ALA A 151 0.10 12.43 -1.51
N THR A 152 1.31 13.01 -1.53
CA THR A 152 1.54 14.39 -1.99
C THR A 152 1.19 14.56 -3.46
N GLN A 153 1.62 13.63 -4.33
CA GLN A 153 1.30 13.65 -5.76
C GLN A 153 -0.20 13.57 -6.02
N LEU A 154 -0.92 12.68 -5.30
CA LEU A 154 -2.38 12.58 -5.42
C LEU A 154 -3.08 13.85 -4.97
N VAL A 155 -2.70 14.43 -3.83
CA VAL A 155 -3.27 15.68 -3.34
C VAL A 155 -2.98 16.83 -4.30
N TYR A 156 -1.76 16.90 -4.82
CA TYR A 156 -1.40 17.92 -5.81
C TYR A 156 -2.29 17.82 -7.06
N ALA A 157 -2.51 16.62 -7.59
CA ALA A 157 -3.40 16.41 -8.73
C ALA A 157 -4.87 16.78 -8.40
N MET A 158 -5.35 16.43 -7.19
CA MET A 158 -6.70 16.80 -6.74
C MET A 158 -6.91 18.31 -6.69
N VAL A 159 -5.89 19.06 -6.24
CA VAL A 159 -5.92 20.51 -6.11
C VAL A 159 -5.79 21.19 -7.48
N THR A 160 -4.82 20.75 -8.30
CA THR A 160 -4.43 21.51 -9.49
C THR A 160 -5.09 21.02 -10.78
N GLU A 161 -5.41 19.72 -10.89
CA GLU A 161 -5.84 19.11 -12.15
C GLU A 161 -7.32 18.77 -12.18
N TYR A 162 -7.87 18.24 -11.07
CA TYR A 162 -9.21 17.64 -11.08
C TYR A 162 -10.32 18.58 -10.57
N GLY A 163 -9.98 19.76 -10.04
CA GLY A 163 -10.96 20.70 -9.50
C GLY A 163 -11.77 20.14 -8.33
N PHE A 164 -11.13 19.34 -7.47
CA PHE A 164 -11.79 18.68 -6.33
C PHE A 164 -11.85 19.53 -5.06
N LEU A 165 -11.40 20.78 -5.10
CA LEU A 165 -11.61 21.72 -3.99
C LEU A 165 -13.01 22.33 -4.10
N ASP A 166 -13.73 22.38 -2.98
CA ASP A 166 -15.12 22.81 -2.95
C ASP A 166 -15.28 24.30 -3.29
N ASP A 167 -14.27 25.12 -3.02
CA ASP A 167 -14.26 26.57 -3.25
C ASP A 167 -13.50 26.99 -4.52
N ASN A 168 -12.92 26.04 -5.27
CA ASN A 168 -12.13 26.34 -6.45
C ASN A 168 -12.58 25.54 -7.66
N LEU A 169 -13.17 26.24 -8.64
CA LEU A 169 -13.62 25.67 -9.91
C LEU A 169 -12.59 25.77 -11.02
N MET A 170 -11.39 26.27 -10.72
CA MET A 170 -10.33 26.46 -11.71
C MET A 170 -9.38 25.25 -11.75
N ASN A 171 -8.97 24.91 -12.96
CA ASN A 171 -7.85 24.01 -13.17
C ASN A 171 -6.55 24.86 -13.08
N GLU A 172 -5.92 24.84 -11.91
CA GLU A 172 -4.75 25.66 -11.61
C GLU A 172 -3.53 25.27 -12.45
N ARG A 173 -3.44 24.03 -12.91
CA ARG A 173 -2.38 23.58 -13.81
C ARG A 173 -2.36 24.38 -15.10
N VAL A 174 -3.55 24.66 -15.69
CA VAL A 174 -3.65 25.49 -16.88
C VAL A 174 -3.12 26.89 -16.64
N LEU A 175 -3.37 27.48 -15.47
CA LEU A 175 -2.90 28.80 -15.12
C LEU A 175 -1.37 28.82 -14.89
N ILE A 176 -0.82 27.78 -14.25
CA ILE A 176 0.63 27.62 -14.04
C ILE A 176 1.34 27.47 -15.39
N GLU A 177 0.83 26.66 -16.30
CA GLU A 177 1.39 26.47 -17.63
C GLU A 177 1.34 27.74 -18.49
N ASN A 178 0.37 28.64 -18.24
CA ASN A 178 0.22 29.93 -18.91
C ASN A 178 0.97 31.10 -18.23
N GLY A 179 1.88 30.81 -17.29
CA GLY A 179 2.81 31.81 -16.73
C GLY A 179 2.37 32.53 -15.45
N LEU A 180 1.25 32.11 -14.84
CA LEU A 180 0.77 32.63 -13.54
C LEU A 180 1.38 31.88 -12.34
N LYS A 181 2.59 31.34 -12.49
CA LYS A 181 3.23 30.40 -11.60
C LYS A 181 3.46 30.95 -10.19
N GLU A 182 4.09 32.12 -10.06
CA GLU A 182 4.57 32.62 -8.76
C GLU A 182 3.45 33.00 -7.78
N SER A 183 2.31 33.49 -8.29
CA SER A 183 1.18 33.87 -7.43
C SER A 183 0.33 32.69 -6.95
N LEU A 184 0.33 31.58 -7.71
CA LEU A 184 -0.49 30.40 -7.43
C LEU A 184 0.23 29.34 -6.59
N GLU A 185 1.56 29.22 -6.70
CA GLU A 185 2.33 28.19 -5.99
C GLU A 185 2.09 28.22 -4.47
N ALA A 186 2.08 29.40 -3.86
CA ALA A 186 1.86 29.53 -2.42
C ALA A 186 0.43 29.12 -2.01
N SER A 187 -0.57 29.42 -2.85
CA SER A 187 -1.95 29.01 -2.63
C SER A 187 -2.08 27.49 -2.74
N VAL A 188 -1.56 26.91 -3.83
CA VAL A 188 -1.56 25.46 -4.07
C VAL A 188 -0.92 24.70 -2.91
N ILE A 189 0.26 25.11 -2.45
CA ILE A 189 0.94 24.50 -1.31
C ILE A 189 0.07 24.59 -0.05
N THR A 190 -0.57 25.73 0.17
CA THR A 190 -1.45 25.94 1.33
C THR A 190 -2.65 24.98 1.29
N ASP A 191 -3.29 24.84 0.15
CA ASP A 191 -4.47 24.00 -0.01
C ASP A 191 -4.12 22.50 0.01
N CYS A 192 -3.00 22.11 -0.58
CA CYS A 192 -2.45 20.75 -0.44
C CYS A 192 -2.19 20.42 1.04
N ASN A 193 -1.55 21.30 1.80
CA ASN A 193 -1.27 21.09 3.21
C ASN A 193 -2.54 21.01 4.06
N LYS A 194 -3.55 21.85 3.80
CA LYS A 194 -4.85 21.76 4.48
C LYS A 194 -5.52 20.41 4.24
N LEU A 195 -5.55 19.94 2.99
CA LEU A 195 -6.17 18.68 2.62
C LEU A 195 -5.41 17.48 3.24
N LEU A 196 -4.08 17.44 3.11
CA LEU A 196 -3.26 16.41 3.74
C LEU A 196 -3.44 16.37 5.26
N THR A 197 -3.47 17.54 5.91
CA THR A 197 -3.68 17.64 7.36
C THR A 197 -5.05 17.10 7.78
N ALA A 198 -6.08 17.44 7.04
CA ALA A 198 -7.45 16.96 7.31
C ALA A 198 -7.54 15.43 7.15
N ILE A 199 -6.95 14.88 6.08
CA ILE A 199 -6.93 13.44 5.83
C ILE A 199 -6.09 12.71 6.90
N ASN A 200 -4.91 13.24 7.24
CA ASN A 200 -4.06 12.65 8.29
C ASN A 200 -4.79 12.60 9.65
N LYS A 201 -5.57 13.64 9.99
CA LYS A 201 -6.41 13.65 11.20
C LYS A 201 -7.52 12.58 11.13
N SER A 202 -8.17 12.40 9.98
CA SER A 202 -9.15 11.34 9.76
C SER A 202 -8.54 9.96 9.99
N VAL A 203 -7.40 9.68 9.38
CA VAL A 203 -6.66 8.40 9.53
C VAL A 203 -6.27 8.18 10.99
N THR A 204 -5.76 9.22 11.66
CA THR A 204 -5.40 9.14 13.08
C THR A 204 -6.58 8.74 13.95
N THR A 205 -7.76 9.30 13.70
CA THR A 205 -8.99 8.95 14.42
C THR A 205 -9.39 7.51 14.13
N LYS A 206 -9.45 7.11 12.85
CA LYS A 206 -9.80 5.74 12.43
C LYS A 206 -8.89 4.69 13.11
N ILE A 207 -7.58 4.92 13.12
CA ILE A 207 -6.64 3.96 13.73
C ILE A 207 -6.75 3.97 15.24
N LYS A 208 -6.92 5.12 15.91
CA LYS A 208 -7.10 5.19 17.35
C LYS A 208 -8.35 4.44 17.83
N GLU A 209 -9.46 4.59 17.12
CA GLU A 209 -10.71 3.90 17.42
C GLU A 209 -10.60 2.38 17.21
N ASN A 210 -9.66 1.92 16.40
CA ASN A 210 -9.43 0.51 16.07
C ASN A 210 -8.03 0.03 16.48
N ILE A 211 -7.46 0.60 17.54
CA ILE A 211 -6.06 0.35 17.93
C ILE A 211 -5.81 -1.12 18.30
N GLU A 212 -6.77 -1.80 18.89
CA GLU A 212 -6.61 -3.22 19.24
C GLU A 212 -6.65 -4.11 18.00
N VAL A 213 -7.43 -3.75 16.98
CA VAL A 213 -7.42 -4.43 15.68
C VAL A 213 -6.06 -4.24 14.99
N LEU A 214 -5.49 -3.02 15.03
CA LEU A 214 -4.14 -2.75 14.51
C LEU A 214 -3.09 -3.65 15.18
N LYS A 215 -3.12 -3.76 16.52
CA LYS A 215 -2.19 -4.62 17.28
C LYS A 215 -2.35 -6.09 16.92
N THR A 216 -3.59 -6.53 16.71
CA THR A 216 -3.88 -7.91 16.32
C THR A 216 -3.31 -8.22 14.94
N ILE A 217 -3.56 -7.36 13.93
CA ILE A 217 -3.00 -7.52 12.57
C ILE A 217 -1.46 -7.56 12.65
N SER A 218 -0.84 -6.64 13.39
CA SER A 218 0.61 -6.61 13.54
C SER A 218 1.15 -7.89 14.19
N LYS A 219 0.47 -8.43 15.21
CA LYS A 219 0.84 -9.70 15.87
C LYS A 219 0.80 -10.86 14.89
N GLU A 220 -0.30 -11.00 14.13
CA GLU A 220 -0.44 -12.04 13.09
C GLU A 220 0.65 -11.92 12.01
N LEU A 221 1.00 -10.69 11.60
CA LEU A 221 2.10 -10.46 10.66
C LEU A 221 3.45 -10.86 11.25
N LEU A 222 3.72 -10.59 12.52
CA LEU A 222 4.95 -11.00 13.18
C LEU A 222 5.06 -12.53 13.30
N GLU A 223 3.94 -13.22 13.51
CA GLU A 223 3.90 -14.68 13.63
C GLU A 223 4.02 -15.37 12.26
N HIS A 224 3.20 -14.95 11.29
CA HIS A 224 3.06 -15.63 10.00
C HIS A 224 3.85 -15.00 8.85
N LYS A 225 4.41 -13.78 9.03
CA LYS A 225 5.14 -12.98 8.04
C LYS A 225 4.31 -12.54 6.84
N THR A 226 3.24 -13.24 6.52
CA THR A 226 2.37 -12.98 5.38
C THR A 226 0.94 -13.38 5.70
N LEU A 227 -0.01 -12.50 5.40
CA LEU A 227 -1.45 -12.77 5.46
C LEU A 227 -2.02 -12.73 4.05
N VAL A 228 -2.93 -13.66 3.73
CA VAL A 228 -3.59 -13.75 2.42
C VAL A 228 -5.07 -13.50 2.58
N SER A 229 -5.59 -12.54 1.81
CA SER A 229 -7.00 -12.14 1.82
C SER A 229 -7.57 -11.87 3.22
N PRO A 230 -6.88 -11.05 4.07
CA PRO A 230 -7.36 -10.77 5.42
C PRO A 230 -8.68 -9.98 5.37
N THR A 231 -9.58 -10.26 6.30
CA THR A 231 -10.83 -9.52 6.50
C THR A 231 -10.88 -8.89 7.88
N LEU A 232 -11.74 -7.87 8.10
CA LEU A 232 -11.90 -7.30 9.43
C LEU A 232 -12.42 -8.33 10.44
N GLU A 233 -13.23 -9.27 9.98
CA GLU A 233 -13.81 -10.33 10.81
C GLU A 233 -12.71 -11.23 11.40
N ASP A 234 -11.64 -11.50 10.68
CA ASP A 234 -10.52 -12.32 11.16
C ASP A 234 -9.85 -11.71 12.40
N PHE A 235 -9.95 -10.39 12.58
CA PHE A 235 -9.25 -9.67 13.64
C PHE A 235 -10.18 -9.15 14.77
N THR A 236 -11.48 -9.06 14.53
CA THR A 236 -12.44 -8.54 15.51
C THR A 236 -12.86 -9.57 16.55
N TRP A 237 -12.81 -10.86 16.24
CA TRP A 237 -13.13 -11.95 17.17
C TRP A 237 -12.10 -12.12 18.31
N LEU A 238 -10.92 -11.53 18.18
CA LEU A 238 -9.84 -11.62 19.16
C LEU A 238 -9.87 -10.48 20.20
N VAL A 239 -10.82 -9.56 20.11
CA VAL A 239 -10.94 -8.36 20.97
C VAL A 239 -12.00 -8.53 22.06
N ILE A 240 -12.51 -9.76 22.30
CA ILE A 240 -13.45 -10.07 23.40
C ILE A 240 -12.72 -10.67 24.59
#